data_d33d86f65eef238c28ff3fbbb0940a74
#
_entry.id   d33d86f65eef238c28ff3fbbb0940a74
#
_cell.length_a   1.000
_cell.length_b   1.000
_cell.length_c   1.000
_cell.angle_alpha   90.00
_cell.angle_beta   90.00
_cell.angle_gamma   90.00
#
_symmetry.space_group_name_H-M   'P 1'
#
loop_
_entity.id
_entity.type
_entity.pdbx_description
1 polymer ?
#
loop_
_entity_poly.entity_id
_entity_poly.type
_entity_poly.pdbx_seq_one_letter_code
_entity_poly.pdbx_strand_id
1 'polypeptide(L)'
;WVGFTSVNAVRAVREKFAEFGLDVRAFAGLKIAAVGGVTADALREWGIEPDLMPSGEQSAKGLLEVWPDYDEDLDPINRVFLPRADIATETLSEGLRDRGWEIDDVTAYRTVRAAPPPAETREMIKTGGFDAVCFTSSSTVRNLVGIAGKPHARTIIACIGPVTETEAREQGLRVDVVPEVADIP
;
A
#
# COMPACT_ATOMS: atom_id res chain seq x y z
N TRP A 1 -1.14 9.99 -18.54
CA TRP A 1 -1.75 9.45 -17.34
C TRP A 1 -0.83 9.51 -16.13
N VAL A 2 -1.43 9.54 -14.94
CA VAL A 2 -0.74 9.29 -13.68
C VAL A 2 -1.46 8.16 -12.94
N GLY A 3 -0.75 7.10 -12.59
CA GLY A 3 -1.33 5.93 -11.91
C GLY A 3 -0.88 5.84 -10.46
N PHE A 4 -1.81 5.94 -9.51
CA PHE A 4 -1.55 5.79 -8.08
C PHE A 4 -1.97 4.40 -7.58
N THR A 5 -1.00 3.64 -7.09
CA THR A 5 -1.23 2.28 -6.57
C THR A 5 -1.30 2.19 -5.06
N SER A 6 -1.11 3.31 -4.35
CA SER A 6 -1.20 3.36 -2.88
C SER A 6 -1.39 4.77 -2.35
N VAL A 7 -1.96 4.88 -1.15
CA VAL A 7 -2.04 6.14 -0.39
C VAL A 7 -0.66 6.74 -0.13
N ASN A 8 0.36 5.90 0.12
CA ASN A 8 1.71 6.38 0.36
C ASN A 8 2.31 7.07 -0.88
N ALA A 9 1.99 6.58 -2.10
CA ALA A 9 2.40 7.25 -3.33
C ALA A 9 1.72 8.64 -3.47
N VAL A 10 0.42 8.73 -3.16
CA VAL A 10 -0.30 10.02 -3.15
C VAL A 10 0.36 11.00 -2.16
N ARG A 11 0.63 10.55 -0.94
CA ARG A 11 1.31 11.37 0.08
C ARG A 11 2.69 11.83 -0.35
N ALA A 12 3.51 10.91 -0.88
CA ALA A 12 4.87 11.23 -1.32
C ALA A 12 4.88 12.26 -2.45
N VAL A 13 3.99 12.14 -3.44
CA VAL A 13 3.87 13.13 -4.52
C VAL A 13 3.36 14.46 -3.98
N ARG A 14 2.37 14.46 -3.08
CA ARG A 14 1.85 15.68 -2.45
C ARG A 14 2.93 16.43 -1.65
N GLU A 15 3.77 15.70 -0.90
CA GLU A 15 4.89 16.28 -0.17
C GLU A 15 5.90 16.92 -1.13
N LYS A 16 6.25 16.25 -2.23
CA LYS A 16 7.13 16.81 -3.25
C LYS A 16 6.53 18.01 -3.95
N PHE A 17 5.26 18.01 -4.24
CA PHE A 17 4.58 19.18 -4.80
C PHE A 17 4.69 20.39 -3.88
N ALA A 18 4.44 20.20 -2.58
CA ALA A 18 4.60 21.26 -1.59
C ALA A 18 6.05 21.78 -1.52
N GLU A 19 7.04 20.88 -1.55
CA GLU A 19 8.47 21.23 -1.55
C GLU A 19 8.86 22.09 -2.74
N PHE A 20 8.30 21.82 -3.93
CA PHE A 20 8.57 22.58 -5.16
C PHE A 20 7.57 23.70 -5.44
N GLY A 21 6.68 24.02 -4.50
CA GLY A 21 5.69 25.10 -4.67
C GLY A 21 4.62 24.77 -5.73
N LEU A 22 4.38 23.48 -5.99
CA LEU A 22 3.34 23.01 -6.88
C LEU A 22 2.06 22.69 -6.11
N ASP A 23 0.93 22.73 -6.80
CA ASP A 23 -0.38 22.31 -6.28
C ASP A 23 -1.10 21.39 -7.29
N VAL A 24 -2.35 21.02 -6.98
CA VAL A 24 -3.17 20.12 -7.80
C VAL A 24 -3.36 20.60 -9.26
N ARG A 25 -3.18 21.86 -9.53
CA ARG A 25 -3.28 22.42 -10.90
C ARG A 25 -2.19 21.89 -11.83
N ALA A 26 -1.09 21.35 -11.27
CA ALA A 26 -0.06 20.68 -12.07
C ALA A 26 -0.56 19.39 -12.74
N PHE A 27 -1.69 18.84 -12.30
CA PHE A 27 -2.36 17.71 -12.94
C PHE A 27 -3.37 18.14 -14.04
N ALA A 28 -3.52 19.44 -14.30
CA ALA A 28 -4.48 19.90 -15.30
C ALA A 28 -4.20 19.28 -16.68
N GLY A 29 -5.22 18.68 -17.27
CA GLY A 29 -5.11 17.97 -18.55
C GLY A 29 -4.54 16.55 -18.47
N LEU A 30 -4.17 16.06 -17.28
CA LEU A 30 -3.76 14.68 -17.09
C LEU A 30 -4.95 13.84 -16.61
N LYS A 31 -4.99 12.59 -17.05
CA LYS A 31 -5.93 11.58 -16.52
C LYS A 31 -5.29 10.88 -15.33
N ILE A 32 -6.06 10.66 -14.28
CA ILE A 32 -5.59 10.09 -13.01
C ILE A 32 -6.26 8.74 -12.78
N ALA A 33 -5.45 7.72 -12.51
CA ALA A 33 -5.93 6.39 -12.15
C ALA A 33 -5.59 6.05 -10.70
N ALA A 34 -6.51 5.39 -10.00
CA ALA A 34 -6.32 4.88 -8.64
C ALA A 34 -6.63 3.40 -8.57
N VAL A 35 -5.77 2.63 -7.90
CA VAL A 35 -5.91 1.16 -7.78
C VAL A 35 -7.08 0.73 -6.91
N GLY A 36 -7.59 1.60 -6.04
CA GLY A 36 -8.69 1.25 -5.15
C GLY A 36 -9.23 2.43 -4.36
N GLY A 37 -10.34 2.19 -3.63
CA GLY A 37 -11.11 3.21 -2.92
C GLY A 37 -10.29 4.06 -1.96
N VAL A 38 -9.47 3.43 -1.11
CA VAL A 38 -8.63 4.16 -0.12
C VAL A 38 -7.62 5.10 -0.81
N THR A 39 -7.06 4.69 -1.96
CA THR A 39 -6.17 5.55 -2.75
C THR A 39 -6.95 6.69 -3.42
N ALA A 40 -8.15 6.39 -3.93
CA ALA A 40 -9.05 7.39 -4.50
C ALA A 40 -9.47 8.44 -3.46
N ASP A 41 -9.79 8.02 -2.25
CA ASP A 41 -10.15 8.93 -1.17
C ASP A 41 -8.99 9.86 -0.78
N ALA A 42 -7.77 9.36 -0.73
CA ALA A 42 -6.59 10.18 -0.52
C ALA A 42 -6.37 11.22 -1.64
N LEU A 43 -6.69 10.87 -2.89
CA LEU A 43 -6.68 11.81 -4.02
C LEU A 43 -7.78 12.87 -3.90
N ARG A 44 -9.01 12.46 -3.52
CA ARG A 44 -10.15 13.37 -3.28
C ARG A 44 -9.87 14.36 -2.16
N GLU A 45 -9.25 13.91 -1.07
CA GLU A 45 -8.78 14.78 0.02
C GLU A 45 -7.73 15.81 -0.45
N TRP A 46 -7.00 15.48 -1.51
CA TRP A 46 -6.07 16.42 -2.15
C TRP A 46 -6.74 17.30 -3.21
N GLY A 47 -8.01 17.07 -3.53
CA GLY A 47 -8.78 17.82 -4.52
C GLY A 47 -8.73 17.23 -5.94
N ILE A 48 -8.42 15.94 -6.07
CA ILE A 48 -8.33 15.23 -7.35
C ILE A 48 -9.37 14.11 -7.38
N GLU A 49 -10.28 14.15 -8.35
CA GLU A 49 -11.16 13.00 -8.63
C GLU A 49 -10.47 12.07 -9.63
N PRO A 50 -10.29 10.78 -9.33
CA PRO A 50 -9.71 9.82 -10.27
C PRO A 50 -10.61 9.60 -11.48
N ASP A 51 -10.02 9.59 -12.69
CA ASP A 51 -10.71 9.29 -13.94
C ASP A 51 -10.93 7.78 -14.14
N LEU A 52 -10.07 6.95 -13.54
CA LEU A 52 -10.09 5.51 -13.72
C LEU A 52 -9.86 4.77 -12.41
N MET A 53 -10.72 3.79 -12.15
CA MET A 53 -10.58 2.84 -11.05
C MET A 53 -11.03 1.44 -11.47
N PRO A 54 -10.51 0.36 -10.87
CA PRO A 54 -11.03 -0.98 -11.08
C PRO A 54 -12.52 -1.06 -10.73
N SER A 55 -13.29 -1.74 -11.57
CA SER A 55 -14.70 -2.04 -11.27
C SER A 55 -14.89 -3.29 -10.42
N GLY A 56 -13.83 -4.09 -10.24
CA GLY A 56 -13.82 -5.36 -9.50
C GLY A 56 -12.70 -5.41 -8.47
N GLU A 57 -11.70 -6.28 -8.67
CA GLU A 57 -10.57 -6.44 -7.75
C GLU A 57 -9.72 -5.17 -7.67
N GLN A 58 -9.56 -4.63 -6.46
CA GLN A 58 -8.73 -3.43 -6.21
C GLN A 58 -7.25 -3.82 -6.15
N SER A 59 -6.68 -4.07 -7.32
CA SER A 59 -5.29 -4.51 -7.49
C SER A 59 -4.70 -3.94 -8.78
N ALA A 60 -3.38 -4.09 -8.95
CA ALA A 60 -2.70 -3.75 -10.21
C ALA A 60 -3.32 -4.50 -11.40
N LYS A 61 -3.72 -5.76 -11.21
CA LYS A 61 -4.38 -6.57 -12.23
C LYS A 61 -5.78 -6.02 -12.56
N GLY A 62 -6.60 -5.73 -11.54
CA GLY A 62 -7.93 -5.15 -11.75
C GLY A 62 -7.86 -3.78 -12.42
N LEU A 63 -6.83 -2.98 -12.13
CA LEU A 63 -6.64 -1.70 -12.81
C LEU A 63 -6.26 -1.89 -14.28
N LEU A 64 -5.43 -2.89 -14.61
CA LEU A 64 -5.11 -3.23 -16.00
C LEU A 64 -6.35 -3.68 -16.78
N GLU A 65 -7.29 -4.42 -16.18
CA GLU A 65 -8.50 -4.89 -16.86
C GLU A 65 -9.36 -3.75 -17.41
N VAL A 66 -9.29 -2.58 -16.77
CA VAL A 66 -10.09 -1.40 -17.16
C VAL A 66 -9.26 -0.31 -17.85
N TRP A 67 -7.93 -0.45 -17.87
CA TRP A 67 -7.06 0.55 -18.50
C TRP A 67 -7.12 0.44 -20.03
N PRO A 68 -7.37 1.53 -20.75
CA PRO A 68 -7.44 1.50 -22.21
C PRO A 68 -6.07 1.21 -22.84
N ASP A 69 -6.08 0.61 -24.03
CA ASP A 69 -4.90 0.58 -24.87
C ASP A 69 -4.56 2.00 -25.33
N TYR A 70 -3.29 2.26 -25.62
CA TYR A 70 -2.87 3.54 -26.20
C TYR A 70 -3.45 3.69 -27.60
N ASP A 71 -4.02 4.85 -27.89
CA ASP A 71 -4.57 5.21 -29.18
C ASP A 71 -3.95 6.55 -29.63
N GLU A 72 -3.17 6.52 -30.72
CA GLU A 72 -2.44 7.69 -31.21
C GLU A 72 -3.36 8.84 -31.69
N ASP A 73 -4.59 8.54 -32.05
CA ASP A 73 -5.57 9.54 -32.47
C ASP A 73 -6.28 10.21 -31.27
N LEU A 74 -6.41 9.52 -30.15
CA LEU A 74 -7.14 9.97 -28.96
C LEU A 74 -6.22 10.45 -27.81
N ASP A 75 -5.02 9.89 -27.72
CA ASP A 75 -4.07 10.17 -26.66
C ASP A 75 -2.87 10.96 -27.21
N PRO A 76 -2.79 12.28 -26.97
CA PRO A 76 -1.73 13.12 -27.52
C PRO A 76 -0.33 12.78 -26.97
N ILE A 77 -0.27 12.06 -25.84
CA ILE A 77 0.95 11.65 -25.16
C ILE A 77 0.79 10.20 -24.70
N ASN A 78 1.69 9.33 -25.13
CA ASN A 78 1.70 7.90 -24.81
C ASN A 78 2.36 7.57 -23.45
N ARG A 79 2.44 8.52 -22.53
CA ARG A 79 3.20 8.36 -21.27
C ARG A 79 2.31 8.18 -20.06
N VAL A 80 2.71 7.24 -19.21
CA VAL A 80 2.12 6.99 -17.89
C VAL A 80 3.18 7.17 -16.81
N PHE A 81 2.95 8.10 -15.89
CA PHE A 81 3.77 8.29 -14.71
C PHE A 81 3.25 7.39 -13.58
N LEU A 82 4.11 6.54 -13.05
CA LEU A 82 3.81 5.60 -11.96
C LEU A 82 4.68 5.88 -10.74
N PRO A 83 4.26 6.74 -9.81
CA PRO A 83 4.93 6.91 -8.52
C PRO A 83 4.61 5.72 -7.61
N ARG A 84 5.61 4.88 -7.30
CA ARG A 84 5.42 3.61 -6.57
C ARG A 84 6.41 3.41 -5.44
N ALA A 85 6.19 2.35 -4.65
CA ALA A 85 7.18 1.83 -3.71
C ALA A 85 8.38 1.23 -4.45
N ASP A 86 9.55 1.23 -3.81
CA ASP A 86 10.76 0.55 -4.31
C ASP A 86 10.59 -0.97 -4.47
N ILE A 87 9.61 -1.56 -3.76
CA ILE A 87 9.28 -3.00 -3.79
C ILE A 87 8.03 -3.31 -4.63
N ALA A 88 7.54 -2.36 -5.43
CA ALA A 88 6.37 -2.59 -6.28
C ALA A 88 6.66 -3.67 -7.34
N THR A 89 5.64 -4.49 -7.63
CA THR A 89 5.75 -5.52 -8.69
C THR A 89 5.66 -4.90 -10.08
N GLU A 90 6.25 -5.55 -11.08
CA GLU A 90 6.23 -5.09 -12.47
C GLU A 90 4.90 -5.31 -13.18
N THR A 91 3.94 -6.00 -12.57
CA THR A 91 2.65 -6.38 -13.17
C THR A 91 1.95 -5.22 -13.88
N LEU A 92 1.86 -4.05 -13.23
CA LEU A 92 1.19 -2.89 -13.82
C LEU A 92 2.02 -2.27 -14.95
N SER A 93 3.31 -2.05 -14.72
CA SER A 93 4.19 -1.42 -15.71
C SER A 93 4.38 -2.28 -16.96
N GLU A 94 4.53 -3.60 -16.81
CA GLU A 94 4.60 -4.52 -17.95
C GLU A 94 3.28 -4.55 -18.71
N GLY A 95 2.15 -4.73 -18.04
CA GLY A 95 0.85 -4.77 -18.68
C GLY A 95 0.45 -3.47 -19.39
N LEU A 96 0.92 -2.31 -18.92
CA LEU A 96 0.71 -1.03 -19.62
C LEU A 96 1.62 -0.91 -20.85
N ARG A 97 2.87 -1.38 -20.79
CA ARG A 97 3.75 -1.44 -21.96
C ARG A 97 3.17 -2.33 -23.07
N ASP A 98 2.60 -3.47 -22.69
CA ASP A 98 1.92 -4.38 -23.64
C ASP A 98 0.72 -3.72 -24.32
N ARG A 99 0.14 -2.68 -23.70
CA ARG A 99 -0.94 -1.83 -24.24
C ARG A 99 -0.45 -0.61 -25.03
N GLY A 100 0.85 -0.52 -25.28
CA GLY A 100 1.45 0.57 -26.09
C GLY A 100 1.85 1.82 -25.30
N TRP A 101 1.73 1.82 -23.96
CA TRP A 101 2.11 2.98 -23.15
C TRP A 101 3.62 2.98 -22.83
N GLU A 102 4.23 4.16 -22.85
CA GLU A 102 5.55 4.40 -22.28
C GLU A 102 5.42 4.69 -20.79
N ILE A 103 6.24 4.02 -19.98
CA ILE A 103 6.12 4.07 -18.53
C ILE A 103 7.29 4.80 -17.89
N ASP A 104 6.99 5.91 -17.22
CA ASP A 104 7.86 6.58 -16.27
C ASP A 104 7.63 6.01 -14.88
N ASP A 105 8.36 4.95 -14.55
CA ASP A 105 8.28 4.28 -13.25
C ASP A 105 9.24 4.95 -12.25
N VAL A 106 8.70 5.55 -11.21
CA VAL A 106 9.47 6.34 -10.25
C VAL A 106 9.28 5.82 -8.83
N THR A 107 10.38 5.53 -8.15
CA THR A 107 10.36 5.25 -6.71
C THR A 107 10.00 6.49 -5.94
N ALA A 108 8.73 6.61 -5.55
CA ALA A 108 8.19 7.73 -4.78
C ALA A 108 8.46 7.58 -3.28
N TYR A 109 8.54 6.36 -2.77
CA TYR A 109 8.86 6.05 -1.38
C TYR A 109 9.51 4.67 -1.24
N ARG A 110 10.17 4.45 -0.12
CA ARG A 110 10.83 3.18 0.18
C ARG A 110 10.19 2.50 1.38
N THR A 111 10.00 1.19 1.27
CA THR A 111 9.60 0.36 2.39
C THR A 111 10.84 0.01 3.20
N VAL A 112 10.99 0.64 4.35
CA VAL A 112 12.08 0.35 5.28
C VAL A 112 11.57 -0.52 6.42
N ARG A 113 12.40 -1.43 6.89
CA ARG A 113 12.10 -2.16 8.14
C ARG A 113 12.00 -1.15 9.28
N ALA A 114 10.99 -1.31 10.12
CA ALA A 114 10.91 -0.54 11.34
C ALA A 114 12.19 -0.71 12.16
N ALA A 115 12.67 0.39 12.75
CA ALA A 115 13.76 0.32 13.71
C ALA A 115 13.33 -0.59 14.88
N PRO A 116 14.25 -1.37 15.46
CA PRO A 116 13.92 -2.14 16.66
C PRO A 116 13.36 -1.23 17.75
N PRO A 117 12.29 -1.63 18.44
CA PRO A 117 11.75 -0.84 19.54
C PRO A 117 12.80 -0.66 20.64
N PRO A 118 12.65 0.34 21.52
CA PRO A 118 13.54 0.53 22.69
C PRO A 118 13.74 -0.77 23.48
N ALA A 119 14.88 -0.92 24.13
CA ALA A 119 15.21 -2.12 24.87
C ALA A 119 14.15 -2.47 25.92
N GLU A 120 13.60 -1.47 26.61
CA GLU A 120 12.52 -1.61 27.58
C GLU A 120 11.27 -2.23 26.94
N THR A 121 10.83 -1.70 25.79
CA THR A 121 9.66 -2.23 25.05
C THR A 121 9.90 -3.67 24.61
N ARG A 122 11.09 -3.99 24.12
CA ARG A 122 11.44 -5.39 23.75
C ARG A 122 11.40 -6.33 24.96
N GLU A 123 11.86 -5.86 26.09
CA GLU A 123 11.79 -6.62 27.33
C GLU A 123 10.34 -6.84 27.76
N MET A 124 9.51 -5.80 27.72
CA MET A 124 8.07 -5.92 28.01
C MET A 124 7.37 -6.93 27.09
N ILE A 125 7.70 -6.95 25.78
CA ILE A 125 7.16 -7.93 24.85
C ILE A 125 7.49 -9.36 25.30
N LYS A 126 8.73 -9.62 25.68
CA LYS A 126 9.21 -10.95 26.07
C LYS A 126 8.75 -11.40 27.45
N THR A 127 8.62 -10.48 28.39
CA THR A 127 8.27 -10.78 29.80
C THR A 127 6.77 -10.71 30.09
N GLY A 128 5.96 -10.34 29.07
CA GLY A 128 4.51 -10.23 29.22
C GLY A 128 4.07 -8.94 29.90
N GLY A 129 4.76 -7.85 29.63
CA GLY A 129 4.39 -6.51 30.05
C GLY A 129 3.21 -5.93 29.24
N PHE A 130 2.75 -6.66 28.20
CA PHE A 130 1.55 -6.30 27.43
C PHE A 130 0.48 -7.37 27.60
N ASP A 131 -0.76 -6.97 27.78
CA ASP A 131 -1.92 -7.86 27.88
C ASP A 131 -2.29 -8.46 26.53
N ALA A 132 -2.19 -7.68 25.45
CA ALA A 132 -2.50 -8.11 24.10
C ALA A 132 -1.60 -7.45 23.04
N VAL A 133 -1.48 -8.13 21.90
CA VAL A 133 -0.85 -7.62 20.65
C VAL A 133 -1.84 -7.83 19.51
N CYS A 134 -2.12 -6.76 18.76
CA CYS A 134 -2.98 -6.80 17.59
C CYS A 134 -2.15 -6.72 16.30
N PHE A 135 -2.32 -7.70 15.42
CA PHE A 135 -1.68 -7.73 14.12
C PHE A 135 -2.68 -7.39 13.01
N THR A 136 -2.42 -6.33 12.27
CA THR A 136 -3.26 -5.85 11.16
C THR A 136 -2.76 -6.31 9.79
N SER A 137 -1.63 -7.00 9.71
CA SER A 137 -1.10 -7.59 8.47
C SER A 137 -0.05 -8.67 8.77
N SER A 138 0.16 -9.58 7.81
CA SER A 138 1.22 -10.60 7.88
C SER A 138 2.62 -10.00 8.01
N SER A 139 2.86 -8.83 7.37
CA SER A 139 4.15 -8.14 7.48
C SER A 139 4.44 -7.62 8.89
N THR A 140 3.42 -7.19 9.63
CA THR A 140 3.58 -6.76 11.03
C THR A 140 3.95 -7.92 11.95
N VAL A 141 3.40 -9.12 11.69
CA VAL A 141 3.78 -10.35 12.40
C VAL A 141 5.26 -10.65 12.20
N ARG A 142 5.70 -10.77 10.93
CA ARG A 142 7.11 -11.04 10.59
C ARG A 142 8.06 -10.02 11.17
N ASN A 143 7.70 -8.75 11.06
CA ASN A 143 8.51 -7.65 11.57
C ASN A 143 8.65 -7.71 13.08
N LEU A 144 7.55 -7.83 13.84
CA LEU A 144 7.62 -7.90 15.29
C LEU A 144 8.48 -9.07 15.77
N VAL A 145 8.21 -10.27 15.25
CA VAL A 145 8.97 -11.48 15.64
C VAL A 145 10.45 -11.31 15.28
N GLY A 146 10.78 -10.72 14.13
CA GLY A 146 12.15 -10.51 13.67
C GLY A 146 12.93 -9.47 14.46
N ILE A 147 12.29 -8.39 14.93
CA ILE A 147 12.97 -7.27 15.60
C ILE A 147 12.89 -7.31 17.14
N ALA A 148 11.86 -7.92 17.70
CA ALA A 148 11.61 -7.95 19.15
C ALA A 148 11.51 -9.37 19.73
N GLY A 149 11.39 -10.38 18.88
CA GLY A 149 11.13 -11.75 19.29
C GLY A 149 9.63 -12.02 19.49
N LYS A 150 9.30 -13.25 19.92
CA LYS A 150 7.91 -13.64 20.16
C LYS A 150 7.37 -12.98 21.43
N PRO A 151 6.11 -12.50 21.40
CA PRO A 151 5.42 -12.08 22.62
C PRO A 151 5.36 -13.22 23.67
N HIS A 152 5.29 -12.84 24.93
CA HIS A 152 5.19 -13.79 26.03
C HIS A 152 3.92 -14.66 25.89
N ALA A 153 3.99 -15.92 26.35
CA ALA A 153 2.90 -16.89 26.19
C ALA A 153 1.56 -16.48 26.83
N ARG A 154 1.57 -15.55 27.81
CA ARG A 154 0.35 -15.03 28.43
C ARG A 154 -0.27 -13.85 27.66
N THR A 155 0.46 -13.23 26.72
CA THR A 155 -0.03 -12.11 25.91
C THR A 155 -1.05 -12.62 24.91
N ILE A 156 -2.22 -11.99 24.85
CA ILE A 156 -3.28 -12.33 23.89
C ILE A 156 -2.84 -11.89 22.50
N ILE A 157 -2.94 -12.78 21.52
CA ILE A 157 -2.63 -12.48 20.12
C ILE A 157 -3.92 -12.35 19.33
N ALA A 158 -4.19 -11.15 18.82
CA ALA A 158 -5.30 -10.84 17.94
C ALA A 158 -4.81 -10.59 16.52
N CYS A 159 -5.46 -11.21 15.53
CA CYS A 159 -5.18 -11.02 14.11
C CYS A 159 -6.41 -10.46 13.41
N ILE A 160 -6.23 -9.49 12.52
CA ILE A 160 -7.34 -8.83 11.78
C ILE A 160 -8.11 -9.81 10.87
N GLY A 161 -7.50 -10.88 10.44
CA GLY A 161 -8.15 -11.84 9.53
C GLY A 161 -7.29 -13.07 9.24
N PRO A 162 -7.80 -14.00 8.41
CA PRO A 162 -7.24 -15.35 8.22
C PRO A 162 -5.83 -15.36 7.63
N VAL A 163 -5.49 -14.42 6.74
CA VAL A 163 -4.14 -14.34 6.15
C VAL A 163 -3.10 -13.94 7.21
N THR A 164 -3.45 -13.01 8.08
CA THR A 164 -2.60 -12.60 9.20
C THR A 164 -2.50 -13.69 10.27
N GLU A 165 -3.59 -14.41 10.53
CA GLU A 165 -3.63 -15.56 11.42
C GLU A 165 -2.68 -16.67 10.93
N THR A 166 -2.75 -17.04 9.66
CA THR A 166 -1.89 -18.05 9.06
C THR A 166 -0.42 -17.71 9.28
N GLU A 167 -0.01 -16.48 8.94
CA GLU A 167 1.35 -16.02 9.17
C GLU A 167 1.75 -16.08 10.65
N ALA A 168 0.86 -15.66 11.56
CA ALA A 168 1.14 -15.69 12.99
C ALA A 168 1.39 -17.13 13.47
N ARG A 169 0.59 -18.09 13.02
CA ARG A 169 0.76 -19.52 13.33
C ARG A 169 2.05 -20.09 12.72
N GLU A 170 2.41 -19.72 11.50
CA GLU A 170 3.67 -20.10 10.85
C GLU A 170 4.88 -19.56 11.60
N GLN A 171 4.79 -18.36 12.17
CA GLN A 171 5.80 -17.80 13.08
C GLN A 171 5.78 -18.45 14.48
N GLY A 172 4.90 -19.42 14.72
CA GLY A 172 4.78 -20.17 15.96
C GLY A 172 4.15 -19.35 17.10
N LEU A 173 3.25 -18.43 16.77
CA LEU A 173 2.41 -17.74 17.75
C LEU A 173 1.09 -18.48 17.93
N ARG A 174 0.58 -18.49 19.19
CA ARG A 174 -0.79 -18.90 19.48
C ARG A 174 -1.69 -17.71 19.12
N VAL A 175 -2.65 -17.91 18.22
CA VAL A 175 -3.65 -16.88 17.89
C VAL A 175 -4.89 -17.13 18.72
N ASP A 176 -5.31 -16.13 19.49
CA ASP A 176 -6.41 -16.19 20.45
C ASP A 176 -7.69 -15.56 19.90
N VAL A 177 -7.57 -14.50 19.07
CA VAL A 177 -8.70 -13.74 18.54
C VAL A 177 -8.54 -13.47 17.04
N VAL A 178 -9.57 -13.79 16.27
CA VAL A 178 -9.72 -13.40 14.87
C VAL A 178 -11.17 -12.95 14.69
N PRO A 179 -11.46 -11.74 14.18
CA PRO A 179 -12.82 -11.28 13.96
C PRO A 179 -13.48 -12.02 12.79
N GLU A 180 -14.82 -12.08 12.79
CA GLU A 180 -15.60 -12.63 11.66
C GLU A 180 -15.48 -11.78 10.40
N VAL A 181 -15.31 -10.47 10.56
CA VAL A 181 -15.13 -9.51 9.47
C VAL A 181 -13.77 -8.82 9.64
N ALA A 182 -12.93 -8.93 8.62
CA ALA A 182 -11.58 -8.36 8.60
C ALA A 182 -11.62 -6.86 8.25
N ASP A 183 -12.16 -6.05 9.14
CA ASP A 183 -12.27 -4.59 8.97
C ASP A 183 -11.83 -3.86 10.25
N ILE A 184 -11.39 -2.62 10.08
CA ILE A 184 -11.14 -1.66 11.16
C ILE A 184 -12.09 -0.51 10.91
N PRO A 185 -13.09 -0.30 11.77
CA PRO A 185 -14.07 0.76 11.62
C PRO A 185 -13.45 2.17 11.69
#